data_ee2edad12d56b0528d5e03bb71f021ee
#
_entry.id   ee2edad12d56b0528d5e03bb71f021ee
#
_cell.length_a   1.000
_cell.length_b   1.000
_cell.length_c   1.000
_cell.angle_alpha   90.00
_cell.angle_beta   90.00
_cell.angle_gamma   90.00
#
_symmetry.space_group_name_H-M   'P 1'
#
loop_
_entity.id
_entity.type
_entity.pdbx_description
1 polymer ?
#
loop_
_entity_poly.entity_id
_entity_poly.type
_entity_poly.pdbx_seq_one_letter_code
_entity_poly.pdbx_strand_id
1 'polypeptide(L)'
;MKVFILILLVLFSAAVKAQSVDSIYFHLYTDSLKKGQHNYINVDGKLSNGRWQPMTAKEIEFSCNLAKFEGNELIIPVDFTEEKVMVKAVLKVN
;
A
#
# COMPACT_ATOMS: atom_id res chain seq x y z
N MET A 1 14.35 41.40 5.43
CA MET A 1 13.22 41.06 4.55
C MET A 1 13.40 39.77 3.81
N LYS A 2 14.55 39.52 3.17
CA LYS A 2 14.81 38.25 2.48
C LYS A 2 14.79 37.05 3.44
N VAL A 3 15.32 37.19 4.65
CA VAL A 3 15.32 36.12 5.66
C VAL A 3 13.90 35.77 6.08
N PHE A 4 13.04 36.77 6.22
CA PHE A 4 11.64 36.57 6.59
C PHE A 4 10.89 35.75 5.53
N ILE A 5 11.12 36.04 4.25
CA ILE A 5 10.50 35.33 3.14
C ILE A 5 10.96 33.86 3.11
N LEU A 6 12.23 33.59 3.38
CA LEU A 6 12.75 32.22 3.43
C LEU A 6 12.10 31.39 4.53
N ILE A 7 11.90 31.99 5.71
CA ILE A 7 11.23 31.31 6.82
C ILE A 7 9.81 30.95 6.44
N LEU A 8 9.11 31.85 5.77
CA LEU A 8 7.73 31.60 5.32
C LEU A 8 7.66 30.43 4.35
N LEU A 9 8.60 30.31 3.42
CA LEU A 9 8.67 29.21 2.47
C LEU A 9 8.91 27.88 3.15
N VAL A 10 9.78 27.83 4.17
CA VAL A 10 10.04 26.62 4.93
C VAL A 10 8.78 26.15 5.67
N LEU A 11 8.05 27.05 6.28
CA LEU A 11 6.79 26.73 6.96
C LEU A 11 5.76 26.18 5.99
N PHE A 12 5.68 26.74 4.79
CA PHE A 12 4.75 26.29 3.76
C PHE A 12 5.10 24.86 3.30
N SER A 13 6.38 24.56 3.10
CA SER A 13 6.85 23.22 2.73
C SER A 13 6.52 22.19 3.81
N ALA A 14 6.68 22.56 5.08
CA ALA A 14 6.34 21.67 6.19
C ALA A 14 4.85 21.32 6.21
N ALA A 15 3.98 22.29 5.90
CA ALA A 15 2.54 22.07 5.83
C ALA A 15 2.15 21.07 4.73
N VAL A 16 2.84 21.08 3.58
CA VAL A 16 2.57 20.15 2.48
C VAL A 16 2.87 18.71 2.85
N LYS A 17 3.80 18.48 3.78
CA LYS A 17 4.17 17.12 4.23
C LYS A 17 3.20 16.53 5.24
N ALA A 18 2.16 17.24 5.62
CA ALA A 18 1.24 16.81 6.68
C ALA A 18 0.17 15.83 6.21
N GLN A 19 0.15 15.44 4.92
CA GLN A 19 -0.80 14.46 4.42
C GLN A 19 -0.50 13.09 4.99
N SER A 20 -1.52 12.43 5.53
CA SER A 20 -1.41 11.11 6.11
C SER A 20 -2.42 10.16 5.49
N VAL A 21 -2.19 8.86 5.65
CA VAL A 21 -3.12 7.83 5.20
C VAL A 21 -4.09 7.55 6.35
N ASP A 22 -5.37 7.82 6.13
CA ASP A 22 -6.40 7.60 7.14
C ASP A 22 -6.85 6.15 7.19
N SER A 23 -6.92 5.49 6.02
CA SER A 23 -7.38 4.10 5.93
C SER A 23 -6.86 3.47 4.65
N ILE A 24 -6.84 2.14 4.63
CA ILE A 24 -6.43 1.37 3.46
C ILE A 24 -7.50 0.37 3.09
N TYR A 25 -7.61 0.06 1.80
CA TYR A 25 -8.61 -0.85 1.26
C TYR A 25 -8.01 -1.70 0.16
N PHE A 26 -8.40 -2.97 0.10
CA PHE A 26 -8.05 -3.81 -1.03
C PHE A 26 -8.81 -3.35 -2.28
N HIS A 27 -8.10 -3.31 -3.41
CA HIS A 27 -8.68 -2.98 -4.70
C HIS A 27 -8.27 -4.06 -5.69
N LEU A 28 -8.96 -5.19 -5.64
CA LEU A 28 -8.65 -6.34 -6.47
C LEU A 28 -9.46 -6.30 -7.76
N TYR A 29 -8.79 -6.62 -8.87
CA TYR A 29 -9.44 -6.70 -10.18
C TYR A 29 -10.05 -8.07 -10.43
N THR A 30 -9.74 -9.05 -9.58
CA THR A 30 -10.28 -10.39 -9.64
C THR A 30 -10.38 -10.96 -8.23
N ASP A 31 -11.39 -11.82 -8.01
CA ASP A 31 -11.52 -12.58 -6.77
C ASP A 31 -10.91 -13.97 -6.88
N SER A 32 -10.39 -14.34 -8.06
CA SER A 32 -9.79 -15.65 -8.33
C SER A 32 -8.30 -15.48 -8.62
N LEU A 33 -7.45 -16.01 -7.76
CA LEU A 33 -6.02 -15.98 -7.93
C LEU A 33 -5.55 -17.16 -8.77
N LYS A 34 -4.45 -16.98 -9.50
CA LYS A 34 -3.92 -17.99 -10.41
C LYS A 34 -2.68 -18.65 -9.85
N LYS A 35 -2.65 -19.99 -9.92
CA LYS A 35 -1.50 -20.79 -9.50
C LYS A 35 -0.36 -20.62 -10.51
N GLY A 36 0.87 -20.69 -10.00
CA GLY A 36 2.07 -20.61 -10.82
C GLY A 36 2.32 -19.26 -11.45
N GLN A 37 1.62 -18.22 -11.01
CA GLN A 37 1.74 -16.88 -11.53
C GLN A 37 1.84 -15.87 -10.38
N HIS A 38 2.30 -14.67 -10.72
CA HIS A 38 2.31 -13.53 -9.82
C HIS A 38 0.92 -12.88 -9.84
N ASN A 39 0.30 -12.76 -8.69
CA ASN A 39 -1.02 -12.15 -8.55
C ASN A 39 -0.87 -10.81 -7.84
N TYR A 40 -1.27 -9.73 -8.49
CA TYR A 40 -1.20 -8.39 -7.89
C TYR A 40 -2.26 -8.22 -6.81
N ILE A 41 -1.82 -7.89 -5.62
CA ILE A 41 -2.71 -7.55 -4.51
C ILE A 41 -2.66 -6.03 -4.34
N ASN A 42 -3.62 -5.36 -4.94
CA ASN A 42 -3.66 -3.91 -4.95
C ASN A 42 -4.33 -3.38 -3.69
N VAL A 43 -3.72 -2.35 -3.11
CA VAL A 43 -4.24 -1.65 -1.94
C VAL A 43 -4.26 -0.16 -2.24
N ASP A 44 -5.40 0.47 -1.99
CA ASP A 44 -5.54 1.92 -2.09
C ASP A 44 -5.59 2.52 -0.70
N GLY A 45 -4.91 3.64 -0.52
CA GLY A 45 -4.97 4.43 0.69
C GLY A 45 -5.84 5.64 0.51
N LYS A 46 -6.69 5.92 1.49
CA LYS A 46 -7.44 7.17 1.55
C LYS A 46 -6.68 8.16 2.40
N LEU A 47 -6.29 9.28 1.79
CA LEU A 47 -5.51 10.31 2.45
C LEU A 47 -6.39 11.24 3.28
N SER A 48 -5.77 11.97 4.18
CA SER A 48 -6.46 12.92 5.05
C SER A 48 -7.20 14.02 4.29
N ASN A 49 -6.79 14.32 3.06
CA ASN A 49 -7.46 15.30 2.20
C ASN A 49 -8.61 14.70 1.37
N GLY A 50 -8.94 13.42 1.58
CA GLY A 50 -10.01 12.74 0.84
C GLY A 50 -9.58 12.12 -0.48
N ARG A 51 -8.35 12.32 -0.91
CA ARG A 51 -7.84 11.72 -2.15
C ARG A 51 -7.48 10.25 -1.95
N TRP A 52 -7.54 9.47 -3.03
CA TRP A 52 -7.10 8.09 -3.07
C TRP A 52 -5.73 8.00 -3.68
N GLN A 53 -4.90 7.11 -3.12
CA GLN A 53 -3.55 6.89 -3.62
C GLN A 53 -3.25 5.40 -3.60
N PRO A 54 -2.79 4.82 -4.74
CA PRO A 54 -2.33 3.43 -4.74
C PRO A 54 -1.14 3.27 -3.80
N MET A 55 -1.20 2.23 -2.96
CA MET A 55 -0.13 1.92 -2.02
C MET A 55 0.76 0.82 -2.59
N THR A 56 2.03 0.86 -2.23
CA THR A 56 3.03 -0.11 -2.67
C THR A 56 3.59 -0.86 -1.47
N ALA A 57 4.51 -1.80 -1.73
CA ALA A 57 5.21 -2.50 -0.66
C ALA A 57 6.11 -1.57 0.17
N LYS A 58 6.32 -0.34 -0.27
CA LYS A 58 7.03 0.66 0.52
C LYS A 58 6.20 1.13 1.70
N GLU A 59 4.88 1.26 1.52
CA GLU A 59 3.96 1.75 2.54
C GLU A 59 3.24 0.63 3.26
N ILE A 60 3.07 -0.53 2.60
CA ILE A 60 2.28 -1.65 3.11
C ILE A 60 3.17 -2.87 3.34
N GLU A 61 3.01 -3.49 4.49
CA GLU A 61 3.57 -4.81 4.75
C GLU A 61 2.53 -5.86 4.40
N PHE A 62 2.82 -6.65 3.35
CA PHE A 62 1.97 -7.74 2.90
C PHE A 62 2.41 -9.06 3.50
N SER A 63 1.45 -9.89 3.87
CA SER A 63 1.73 -11.25 4.34
C SER A 63 0.60 -12.20 3.97
N CYS A 64 0.94 -13.48 3.88
CA CYS A 64 -0.01 -14.53 3.58
C CYS A 64 0.37 -15.78 4.38
N ASN A 65 -0.63 -16.53 4.83
CA ASN A 65 -0.40 -17.71 5.65
C ASN A 65 0.15 -18.91 4.89
N LEU A 66 -0.15 -19.03 3.59
CA LEU A 66 0.15 -20.23 2.80
C LEU A 66 0.96 -19.96 1.53
N ALA A 67 1.26 -18.72 1.22
CA ALA A 67 2.00 -18.35 0.01
C ALA A 67 2.93 -17.18 0.30
N LYS A 68 3.80 -16.87 -0.64
CA LYS A 68 4.82 -15.84 -0.45
C LYS A 68 4.50 -14.59 -1.25
N PHE A 69 4.95 -13.44 -0.73
CA PHE A 69 4.89 -12.16 -1.41
C PHE A 69 6.25 -11.74 -1.96
N GLU A 70 6.24 -11.16 -3.14
CA GLU A 70 7.33 -10.34 -3.68
C GLU A 70 6.76 -8.95 -3.94
N GLY A 71 7.12 -7.98 -3.10
CA GLY A 71 6.47 -6.68 -3.14
C GLY A 71 4.97 -6.84 -2.86
N ASN A 72 4.13 -6.39 -3.78
CA ASN A 72 2.68 -6.57 -3.68
C ASN A 72 2.17 -7.73 -4.55
N GLU A 73 3.04 -8.60 -5.02
CA GLU A 73 2.68 -9.74 -5.85
C GLU A 73 2.65 -11.00 -5.00
N LEU A 74 1.50 -11.65 -4.96
CA LEU A 74 1.33 -12.93 -4.27
C LEU A 74 1.63 -14.07 -5.24
N ILE A 75 2.55 -14.94 -4.85
CA ILE A 75 2.98 -16.08 -5.67
C ILE A 75 2.36 -17.34 -5.08
N ILE A 76 1.45 -17.95 -5.85
CA ILE A 76 0.79 -19.19 -5.45
C ILE A 76 1.46 -20.34 -6.19
N PRO A 77 2.02 -21.35 -5.48
CA PRO A 77 2.68 -22.49 -6.13
C PRO A 77 1.72 -23.24 -7.06
N VAL A 78 2.30 -23.87 -8.09
CA VAL A 78 1.52 -24.66 -9.05
C VAL A 78 0.82 -25.84 -8.35
N ASP A 79 1.45 -26.43 -7.35
CA ASP A 79 0.95 -27.58 -6.62
C ASP A 79 0.08 -27.21 -5.41
N PHE A 80 -0.35 -25.95 -5.34
CA PHE A 80 -1.19 -25.47 -4.24
C PHE A 80 -2.54 -26.20 -4.24
N THR A 81 -2.92 -26.77 -3.10
CA THR A 81 -4.12 -27.61 -2.96
C THR A 81 -5.26 -26.94 -2.20
N GLU A 82 -4.96 -25.89 -1.44
CA GLU A 82 -5.99 -25.19 -0.65
C GLU A 82 -6.88 -24.35 -1.57
N GLU A 83 -8.14 -24.15 -1.17
CA GLU A 83 -9.10 -23.37 -1.93
C GLU A 83 -8.98 -21.87 -1.66
N LYS A 84 -8.44 -21.50 -0.53
CA LYS A 84 -8.39 -20.11 -0.07
C LYS A 84 -7.05 -19.79 0.56
N VAL A 85 -6.66 -18.52 0.47
CA VAL A 85 -5.51 -17.96 1.17
C VAL A 85 -5.98 -16.76 1.97
N MET A 86 -5.34 -16.53 3.11
CA MET A 86 -5.59 -15.34 3.90
C MET A 86 -4.47 -14.34 3.65
N VAL A 87 -4.83 -13.19 3.10
CA VAL A 87 -3.91 -12.10 2.81
C VAL A 87 -4.08 -10.99 3.84
N LYS A 88 -2.97 -10.51 4.37
CA LYS A 88 -2.95 -9.42 5.33
C LYS A 88 -2.13 -8.28 4.79
N ALA A 89 -2.66 -7.08 4.87
CA ALA A 89 -1.98 -5.85 4.50
C ALA A 89 -1.98 -4.91 5.70
N VAL A 90 -0.80 -4.45 6.10
CA VAL A 90 -0.63 -3.57 7.25
C VAL A 90 0.12 -2.33 6.81
N LEU A 91 -0.43 -1.17 7.14
CA LEU A 91 0.23 0.11 6.87
C LEU A 91 1.46 0.22 7.76
N LYS A 92 2.62 0.47 7.14
CA LYS A 92 3.86 0.68 7.88
C LYS A 92 3.82 2.03 8.56
N VAL A 93 4.22 2.06 9.82
CA VAL A 93 4.31 3.29 10.59
C VAL A 93 5.75 3.81 10.52
N ASN A 94 5.90 5.08 10.19
CA ASN A 94 7.21 5.73 10.19
C ASN A 94 7.60 6.20 11.59
#